data_5a28dab07bab032588f0bfc11a60e8cc
#
_entry.id   5a28dab07bab032588f0bfc11a60e8cc
#
_cell.length_a   1.000
_cell.length_b   1.000
_cell.length_c   1.000
_cell.angle_alpha   90.00
_cell.angle_beta   90.00
_cell.angle_gamma   90.00
#
_symmetry.space_group_name_H-M   'P 1'
#
loop_
_entity.id
_entity.type
_entity.pdbx_description
1 polymer ?
#
loop_
_entity_poly.entity_id
_entity_poly.type
_entity_poly.pdbx_seq_one_letter_code
_entity_poly.pdbx_strand_id
1 'polypeptide(L)'
;MKMAEELHVQVMEPVVMTDSAHKRFKLAPALAFMEQNLFRPRPAKYTKPVEEIHLAAVKNPQEELVLVARQINALIRQGYRYREIAVVTGAVEAYQSYMDPVFTKYEIPYFMDTTKEVLFHPFIECIRAALEIVDTNFSYEAVMRFLRCGFCDIAEDDLDRLDSYLVATGIRGKAAWSRRWGHMPRQKTLYDLEQLEKLREKIYGYLEPFAAVFARKDARVSDGIRALYQLLTQL
;
A
#
# COMPACT_ATOMS: atom_id res chain seq x y z
N MET A 1 11.20 18.04 -29.29
CA MET A 1 11.52 19.34 -29.90
C MET A 1 10.59 20.46 -29.44
N LYS A 2 9.26 20.35 -29.46
CA LYS A 2 8.35 21.42 -29.02
C LYS A 2 8.65 22.01 -27.62
N MET A 3 8.91 21.17 -26.63
CA MET A 3 9.20 21.63 -25.25
C MET A 3 10.53 22.41 -25.13
N ALA A 4 11.52 22.08 -25.95
CA ALA A 4 12.80 22.82 -25.96
C ALA A 4 12.64 24.20 -26.61
N GLU A 5 11.79 24.31 -27.62
CA GLU A 5 11.45 25.60 -28.27
C GLU A 5 10.67 26.50 -27.30
N GLU A 6 9.69 25.95 -26.57
CA GLU A 6 8.90 26.69 -25.56
C GLU A 6 9.76 27.18 -24.38
N LEU A 7 10.78 26.42 -24.00
CA LEU A 7 11.68 26.74 -22.90
C LEU A 7 12.93 27.55 -23.33
N HIS A 8 13.06 27.87 -24.63
CA HIS A 8 14.24 28.56 -25.21
C HIS A 8 15.58 27.88 -24.86
N VAL A 9 15.59 26.54 -24.80
CA VAL A 9 16.77 25.74 -24.47
C VAL A 9 17.45 25.28 -25.74
N GLN A 10 18.78 25.45 -25.81
CA GLN A 10 19.56 24.93 -26.91
C GLN A 10 19.65 23.40 -26.87
N VAL A 11 19.13 22.72 -27.88
CA VAL A 11 19.27 21.29 -28.04
C VAL A 11 20.61 20.99 -28.69
N MET A 12 21.48 20.27 -27.98
CA MET A 12 22.76 19.83 -28.51
C MET A 12 22.59 18.61 -29.42
N GLU A 13 23.56 18.38 -30.30
CA GLU A 13 23.61 17.16 -31.12
C GLU A 13 23.54 15.90 -30.26
N PRO A 14 22.76 14.89 -30.67
CA PRO A 14 22.64 13.67 -29.90
C PRO A 14 23.97 12.90 -29.83
N VAL A 15 24.37 12.50 -28.61
CA VAL A 15 25.50 11.63 -28.41
C VAL A 15 25.09 10.19 -28.68
N VAL A 16 25.53 9.62 -29.81
CA VAL A 16 25.27 8.23 -30.15
C VAL A 16 26.31 7.34 -29.46
N MET A 17 25.85 6.48 -28.58
CA MET A 17 26.69 5.50 -27.89
C MET A 17 26.95 4.32 -28.81
N THR A 18 28.10 4.33 -29.49
CA THR A 18 28.53 3.23 -30.35
C THR A 18 29.33 2.17 -29.57
N ASP A 19 29.38 0.93 -30.09
CA ASP A 19 29.96 -0.25 -29.41
C ASP A 19 31.38 -0.10 -28.94
N SER A 20 32.23 0.54 -29.68
CA SER A 20 33.62 0.75 -29.34
C SER A 20 33.82 1.51 -28.01
N ALA A 21 32.78 2.24 -27.55
CA ALA A 21 32.77 3.00 -26.33
C ALA A 21 32.18 2.25 -25.11
N HIS A 22 31.55 1.10 -25.31
CA HIS A 22 30.78 0.42 -24.26
C HIS A 22 31.63 -0.54 -23.44
N LYS A 23 32.26 -0.02 -22.39
CA LYS A 23 33.01 -0.84 -21.42
C LYS A 23 32.12 -1.89 -20.72
N ARG A 24 30.77 -1.67 -20.67
CA ARG A 24 29.82 -2.56 -19.97
C ARG A 24 29.75 -3.97 -20.57
N PHE A 25 29.92 -4.11 -21.88
CA PHE A 25 29.87 -5.40 -22.57
C PHE A 25 31.27 -6.01 -22.84
N LYS A 26 32.32 -5.44 -22.28
CA LYS A 26 33.68 -5.92 -22.54
C LYS A 26 33.86 -7.42 -22.22
N LEU A 27 33.16 -7.90 -21.17
CA LEU A 27 33.21 -9.31 -20.75
C LEU A 27 31.99 -10.12 -21.23
N ALA A 28 31.09 -9.53 -22.00
CA ALA A 28 29.86 -10.16 -22.46
C ALA A 28 29.53 -9.78 -23.93
N PRO A 29 30.36 -10.22 -24.89
CA PRO A 29 30.22 -9.85 -26.30
C PRO A 29 28.91 -10.32 -26.94
N ALA A 30 28.32 -11.43 -26.47
CA ALA A 30 27.00 -11.89 -26.93
C ALA A 30 25.88 -10.92 -26.54
N LEU A 31 25.96 -10.28 -25.35
CA LEU A 31 25.00 -9.24 -24.96
C LEU A 31 25.14 -7.98 -25.80
N ALA A 32 26.35 -7.55 -26.13
CA ALA A 32 26.59 -6.45 -27.05
C ALA A 32 25.98 -6.70 -28.42
N PHE A 33 26.16 -7.90 -28.93
CA PHE A 33 25.58 -8.31 -30.21
C PHE A 33 24.04 -8.36 -30.16
N MET A 34 23.48 -8.87 -29.06
CA MET A 34 22.04 -8.92 -28.85
C MET A 34 21.43 -7.52 -28.79
N GLU A 35 22.02 -6.59 -28.04
CA GLU A 35 21.57 -5.20 -27.98
C GLU A 35 21.46 -4.56 -29.38
N GLN A 36 22.44 -4.80 -30.25
CA GLN A 36 22.48 -4.22 -31.59
C GLN A 36 21.48 -4.85 -32.56
N ASN A 37 21.10 -6.11 -32.34
CA ASN A 37 20.38 -6.89 -33.34
C ASN A 37 18.97 -7.28 -32.96
N LEU A 38 18.61 -7.28 -31.65
CA LEU A 38 17.35 -7.82 -31.13
C LEU A 38 16.10 -7.25 -31.81
N PHE A 39 16.10 -5.96 -32.14
CA PHE A 39 14.94 -5.28 -32.70
C PHE A 39 15.11 -4.94 -34.21
N ARG A 40 16.11 -5.52 -34.89
CA ARG A 40 16.28 -5.30 -36.33
C ARG A 40 15.33 -6.20 -37.13
N PRO A 41 14.74 -5.71 -38.24
CA PRO A 41 13.86 -6.52 -39.08
C PRO A 41 14.55 -7.76 -39.67
N ARG A 42 15.87 -7.70 -39.84
CA ARG A 42 16.73 -8.81 -40.29
C ARG A 42 17.94 -8.89 -39.36
N PRO A 43 17.78 -9.53 -38.20
CA PRO A 43 18.90 -9.64 -37.25
C PRO A 43 20.00 -10.53 -37.82
N ALA A 44 21.24 -10.13 -37.58
CA ALA A 44 22.38 -11.00 -37.90
C ALA A 44 22.40 -12.20 -36.95
N LYS A 45 23.03 -13.28 -37.37
CA LYS A 45 23.20 -14.48 -36.54
C LYS A 45 24.52 -14.40 -35.79
N TYR A 46 24.49 -14.59 -34.48
CA TYR A 46 25.71 -14.73 -33.68
C TYR A 46 26.28 -16.15 -33.85
N THR A 47 27.56 -16.24 -34.14
CA THR A 47 28.21 -17.52 -34.53
C THR A 47 29.23 -18.02 -33.51
N LYS A 48 29.54 -17.22 -32.48
CA LYS A 48 30.48 -17.64 -31.41
C LYS A 48 29.74 -18.37 -30.30
N PRO A 49 30.43 -19.20 -29.50
CA PRO A 49 29.86 -19.79 -28.29
C PRO A 49 29.26 -18.71 -27.38
N VAL A 50 28.13 -19.01 -26.72
CA VAL A 50 27.43 -18.10 -25.82
C VAL A 50 27.39 -18.75 -24.44
N GLU A 51 28.03 -18.12 -23.48
CA GLU A 51 28.05 -18.57 -22.08
C GLU A 51 27.32 -17.59 -21.16
N GLU A 52 27.09 -16.35 -21.62
CA GLU A 52 26.52 -15.26 -20.83
C GLU A 52 24.99 -15.20 -20.86
N ILE A 53 24.36 -15.96 -21.76
CA ILE A 53 22.90 -15.91 -21.96
C ILE A 53 22.34 -17.31 -21.79
N HIS A 54 21.46 -17.46 -20.81
CA HIS A 54 20.73 -18.69 -20.55
C HIS A 54 19.23 -18.47 -20.77
N LEU A 55 18.59 -19.39 -21.48
CA LEU A 55 17.15 -19.39 -21.66
C LEU A 55 16.58 -20.64 -20.99
N ALA A 56 15.57 -20.42 -20.15
CA ALA A 56 14.87 -21.50 -19.46
C ALA A 56 13.35 -21.36 -19.66
N ALA A 57 12.66 -22.47 -19.73
CA ALA A 57 11.21 -22.53 -19.75
C ALA A 57 10.75 -23.35 -18.54
N VAL A 58 9.76 -22.84 -17.83
CA VAL A 58 9.19 -23.45 -16.62
C VAL A 58 7.67 -23.46 -16.72
N LYS A 59 6.99 -24.20 -15.85
CA LYS A 59 5.55 -24.44 -15.96
C LYS A 59 4.68 -23.28 -15.45
N ASN A 60 5.16 -22.57 -14.45
CA ASN A 60 4.39 -21.54 -13.76
C ASN A 60 5.30 -20.49 -13.10
N PRO A 61 4.77 -19.32 -12.69
CA PRO A 61 5.55 -18.25 -12.07
C PRO A 61 6.28 -18.66 -10.78
N GLN A 62 5.72 -19.57 -9.99
CA GLN A 62 6.37 -20.04 -8.78
C GLN A 62 7.64 -20.86 -9.09
N GLU A 63 7.58 -21.76 -10.07
CA GLU A 63 8.76 -22.52 -10.52
C GLU A 63 9.81 -21.61 -11.15
N GLU A 64 9.40 -20.54 -11.83
CA GLU A 64 10.30 -19.53 -12.37
C GLU A 64 11.09 -18.83 -11.26
N LEU A 65 10.42 -18.41 -10.20
CA LEU A 65 11.08 -17.82 -9.04
C LEU A 65 12.01 -18.81 -8.32
N VAL A 66 11.63 -20.08 -8.23
CA VAL A 66 12.50 -21.14 -7.69
C VAL A 66 13.77 -21.28 -8.53
N LEU A 67 13.63 -21.27 -9.86
CA LEU A 67 14.78 -21.31 -10.76
C LEU A 67 15.68 -20.08 -10.57
N VAL A 68 15.09 -18.89 -10.53
CA VAL A 68 15.81 -17.63 -10.27
C VAL A 68 16.53 -17.69 -8.94
N ALA A 69 15.88 -18.15 -7.87
CA ALA A 69 16.50 -18.26 -6.54
C ALA A 69 17.71 -19.20 -6.54
N ARG A 70 17.63 -20.32 -7.25
CA ARG A 70 18.77 -21.25 -7.42
C ARG A 70 19.90 -20.62 -8.18
N GLN A 71 19.62 -19.86 -9.23
CA GLN A 71 20.65 -19.14 -10.01
C GLN A 71 21.30 -18.04 -9.18
N ILE A 72 20.53 -17.26 -8.40
CA ILE A 72 21.09 -16.27 -7.48
C ILE A 72 22.06 -16.94 -6.50
N ASN A 73 21.65 -18.04 -5.86
CA ASN A 73 22.51 -18.75 -4.93
C ASN A 73 23.77 -19.34 -5.59
N ALA A 74 23.68 -19.76 -6.85
CA ALA A 74 24.85 -20.19 -7.62
C ALA A 74 25.84 -19.02 -7.88
N LEU A 75 25.32 -17.83 -8.23
CA LEU A 75 26.13 -16.64 -8.42
C LEU A 75 26.79 -16.16 -7.11
N ILE A 76 26.05 -16.21 -5.99
CA ILE A 76 26.62 -15.87 -4.66
C ILE A 76 27.79 -16.81 -4.31
N ARG A 77 27.68 -18.12 -4.61
CA ARG A 77 28.78 -19.07 -4.40
C ARG A 77 30.01 -18.80 -5.30
N GLN A 78 29.79 -18.12 -6.43
CA GLN A 78 30.88 -17.68 -7.33
C GLN A 78 31.50 -16.35 -6.88
N GLY A 79 31.02 -15.73 -5.79
CA GLY A 79 31.52 -14.49 -5.22
C GLY A 79 30.80 -13.22 -5.59
N TYR A 80 29.68 -13.30 -6.33
CA TYR A 80 28.83 -12.14 -6.57
C TYR A 80 28.12 -11.72 -5.28
N ARG A 81 27.76 -10.44 -5.19
CA ARG A 81 26.98 -9.89 -4.07
C ARG A 81 25.54 -9.67 -4.49
N TYR A 82 24.59 -9.80 -3.60
CA TYR A 82 23.17 -9.59 -3.88
C TYR A 82 22.88 -8.26 -4.58
N ARG A 83 23.57 -7.19 -4.20
CA ARG A 83 23.45 -5.86 -4.83
C ARG A 83 23.92 -5.77 -6.29
N GLU A 84 24.59 -6.80 -6.78
CA GLU A 84 25.09 -6.89 -8.17
C GLU A 84 24.13 -7.70 -9.05
N ILE A 85 23.06 -8.24 -8.46
CA ILE A 85 22.07 -9.09 -9.12
C ILE A 85 20.73 -8.33 -9.18
N ALA A 86 20.18 -8.23 -10.38
CA ALA A 86 18.84 -7.67 -10.59
C ALA A 86 17.94 -8.71 -11.26
N VAL A 87 16.71 -8.79 -10.80
CA VAL A 87 15.62 -9.57 -11.42
C VAL A 87 14.64 -8.58 -12.01
N VAL A 88 14.37 -8.69 -13.30
CA VAL A 88 13.49 -7.75 -14.02
C VAL A 88 12.31 -8.53 -14.59
N THR A 89 11.11 -8.03 -14.40
CA THR A 89 9.88 -8.58 -14.98
C THR A 89 9.00 -7.45 -15.51
N GLY A 90 8.21 -7.74 -16.53
CA GLY A 90 7.19 -6.82 -17.06
C GLY A 90 5.86 -6.83 -16.29
N ALA A 91 5.67 -7.77 -15.35
CA ALA A 91 4.42 -7.95 -14.58
C ALA A 91 4.75 -8.36 -13.14
N VAL A 92 5.19 -7.41 -12.32
CA VAL A 92 5.61 -7.65 -10.94
C VAL A 92 4.47 -8.25 -10.10
N GLU A 93 3.24 -7.82 -10.35
CA GLU A 93 2.03 -8.26 -9.65
C GLU A 93 1.79 -9.77 -9.77
N ALA A 94 2.15 -10.36 -10.92
CA ALA A 94 2.00 -11.80 -11.15
C ALA A 94 2.93 -12.65 -10.26
N TYR A 95 4.00 -12.07 -9.74
CA TYR A 95 5.01 -12.74 -8.92
C TYR A 95 4.92 -12.40 -7.45
N GLN A 96 4.22 -11.32 -7.09
CA GLN A 96 4.21 -10.74 -5.74
C GLN A 96 3.84 -11.76 -4.65
N SER A 97 2.82 -12.59 -4.88
CA SER A 97 2.37 -13.60 -3.91
C SER A 97 3.35 -14.76 -3.71
N TYR A 98 4.22 -15.02 -4.69
CA TYR A 98 5.19 -16.13 -4.65
C TYR A 98 6.57 -15.68 -4.20
N MET A 99 6.87 -14.39 -4.27
CA MET A 99 8.19 -13.83 -4.02
C MET A 99 8.66 -14.08 -2.59
N ASP A 100 7.85 -13.66 -1.62
CA ASP A 100 8.20 -13.77 -0.19
C ASP A 100 8.39 -15.23 0.25
N PRO A 101 7.48 -16.18 0.00
CA PRO A 101 7.68 -17.57 0.37
C PRO A 101 8.92 -18.21 -0.27
N VAL A 102 9.19 -17.89 -1.55
CA VAL A 102 10.33 -18.48 -2.26
C VAL A 102 11.63 -17.87 -1.76
N PHE A 103 11.76 -16.56 -1.72
CA PHE A 103 13.03 -15.91 -1.37
C PHE A 103 13.39 -16.08 0.11
N THR A 104 12.40 -16.09 1.01
CA THR A 104 12.58 -16.45 2.42
C THR A 104 13.10 -17.89 2.55
N LYS A 105 12.52 -18.85 1.83
CA LYS A 105 12.98 -20.25 1.83
C LYS A 105 14.42 -20.41 1.37
N TYR A 106 14.86 -19.58 0.43
CA TYR A 106 16.23 -19.60 -0.12
C TYR A 106 17.18 -18.63 0.58
N GLU A 107 16.73 -17.94 1.66
CA GLU A 107 17.48 -16.96 2.44
C GLU A 107 18.05 -15.81 1.59
N ILE A 108 17.30 -15.38 0.57
CA ILE A 108 17.68 -14.32 -0.34
C ILE A 108 17.10 -13.00 0.14
N PRO A 109 17.91 -12.03 0.58
CA PRO A 109 17.44 -10.67 0.83
C PRO A 109 17.08 -10.00 -0.48
N TYR A 110 15.88 -9.40 -0.55
CA TYR A 110 15.41 -8.75 -1.76
C TYR A 110 14.70 -7.44 -1.46
N PHE A 111 14.67 -6.57 -2.44
CA PHE A 111 13.81 -5.40 -2.49
C PHE A 111 12.94 -5.50 -3.75
N MET A 112 11.64 -5.26 -3.59
CA MET A 112 10.70 -5.29 -4.69
C MET A 112 10.11 -3.89 -4.87
N ASP A 113 10.34 -3.29 -6.04
CA ASP A 113 9.79 -1.99 -6.39
C ASP A 113 8.34 -2.15 -6.85
N THR A 114 7.43 -2.08 -5.88
CA THR A 114 5.98 -2.15 -6.12
C THR A 114 5.25 -1.01 -5.45
N THR A 115 4.26 -0.50 -6.15
CA THR A 115 3.30 0.44 -5.57
C THR A 115 2.21 -0.38 -4.87
N LYS A 116 2.06 -0.19 -3.55
CA LYS A 116 0.95 -0.80 -2.80
C LYS A 116 -0.24 0.15 -2.80
N GLU A 117 -1.40 -0.36 -3.13
CA GLU A 117 -2.64 0.39 -2.94
C GLU A 117 -2.88 0.59 -1.43
N VAL A 118 -2.97 1.83 -1.01
CA VAL A 118 -3.20 2.19 0.39
C VAL A 118 -4.68 2.39 0.73
N LEU A 119 -5.58 2.36 -0.26
CA LEU A 119 -7.01 2.63 -0.08
C LEU A 119 -7.68 1.69 0.94
N PHE A 120 -7.24 0.44 0.99
CA PHE A 120 -7.75 -0.57 1.94
C PHE A 120 -6.90 -0.70 3.21
N HIS A 121 -5.92 0.19 3.40
CA HIS A 121 -5.13 0.17 4.62
C HIS A 121 -6.00 0.65 5.80
N PRO A 122 -6.06 -0.06 6.95
CA PRO A 122 -6.91 0.29 8.07
C PRO A 122 -6.77 1.74 8.54
N PHE A 123 -5.55 2.29 8.52
CA PHE A 123 -5.29 3.68 8.87
C PHE A 123 -5.95 4.67 7.91
N ILE A 124 -5.92 4.40 6.61
CA ILE A 124 -6.59 5.24 5.60
C ILE A 124 -8.10 5.12 5.75
N GLU A 125 -8.61 3.92 6.02
CA GLU A 125 -10.03 3.70 6.26
C GLU A 125 -10.50 4.42 7.54
N CYS A 126 -9.68 4.45 8.58
CA CYS A 126 -9.96 5.23 9.80
C CYS A 126 -10.11 6.73 9.50
N ILE A 127 -9.20 7.30 8.70
CA ILE A 127 -9.29 8.70 8.27
C ILE A 127 -10.57 8.96 7.46
N ARG A 128 -10.87 8.09 6.50
CA ARG A 128 -12.08 8.20 5.67
C ARG A 128 -13.34 8.11 6.51
N ALA A 129 -13.40 7.14 7.42
CA ALA A 129 -14.53 6.97 8.32
C ALA A 129 -14.70 8.16 9.26
N ALA A 130 -13.61 8.73 9.79
CA ALA A 130 -13.68 9.94 10.61
C ALA A 130 -14.30 11.14 9.85
N LEU A 131 -13.88 11.35 8.59
CA LEU A 131 -14.46 12.39 7.75
C LEU A 131 -15.93 12.11 7.42
N GLU A 132 -16.28 10.85 7.13
CA GLU A 132 -17.64 10.42 6.85
C GLU A 132 -18.58 10.59 8.07
N ILE A 133 -18.07 10.40 9.30
CA ILE A 133 -18.83 10.68 10.53
C ILE A 133 -19.31 12.13 10.56
N VAL A 134 -18.46 13.06 10.13
CA VAL A 134 -18.84 14.48 10.08
C VAL A 134 -19.86 14.74 8.97
N ASP A 135 -19.60 14.21 7.79
CA ASP A 135 -20.44 14.41 6.59
C ASP A 135 -21.84 13.81 6.78
N THR A 136 -21.93 12.61 7.38
CA THR A 136 -23.17 11.88 7.60
C THR A 136 -23.83 12.17 8.97
N ASN A 137 -23.33 13.16 9.70
CA ASN A 137 -23.82 13.52 11.03
C ASN A 137 -23.89 12.33 11.99
N PHE A 138 -22.78 11.61 12.17
CA PHE A 138 -22.67 10.44 13.05
C PHE A 138 -23.63 9.31 12.66
N SER A 139 -23.63 8.92 11.37
CA SER A 139 -24.34 7.71 10.95
C SER A 139 -23.77 6.47 11.65
N TYR A 140 -24.62 5.47 11.85
CA TYR A 140 -24.22 4.19 12.45
C TYR A 140 -23.06 3.55 11.68
N GLU A 141 -23.19 3.51 10.36
CA GLU A 141 -22.23 2.87 9.48
C GLU A 141 -20.82 3.52 9.57
N ALA A 142 -20.78 4.87 9.55
CA ALA A 142 -19.52 5.61 9.62
C ALA A 142 -18.85 5.45 10.99
N VAL A 143 -19.61 5.53 12.08
CA VAL A 143 -19.06 5.35 13.43
C VAL A 143 -18.54 3.92 13.63
N MET A 144 -19.32 2.90 13.26
CA MET A 144 -18.87 1.51 13.44
C MET A 144 -17.68 1.19 12.55
N ARG A 145 -17.60 1.72 11.33
CA ARG A 145 -16.43 1.59 10.47
C ARG A 145 -15.19 2.19 11.11
N PHE A 146 -15.30 3.39 11.67
CA PHE A 146 -14.20 4.04 12.39
C PHE A 146 -13.70 3.19 13.56
N LEU A 147 -14.60 2.68 14.39
CA LEU A 147 -14.27 1.88 15.57
C LEU A 147 -13.63 0.54 15.19
N ARG A 148 -14.10 -0.10 14.11
CA ARG A 148 -13.59 -1.39 13.62
C ARG A 148 -12.25 -1.29 12.88
N CYS A 149 -11.70 -0.09 12.68
CA CYS A 149 -10.33 0.06 12.16
C CYS A 149 -9.23 -0.40 13.13
N GLY A 150 -9.56 -0.65 14.40
CA GLY A 150 -8.63 -1.22 15.38
C GLY A 150 -7.65 -0.24 16.02
N PHE A 151 -7.86 1.08 15.86
CA PHE A 151 -7.00 2.11 16.47
C PHE A 151 -7.56 2.64 17.80
N CYS A 152 -8.86 2.49 18.06
CA CYS A 152 -9.45 2.82 19.33
C CYS A 152 -9.10 1.73 20.36
N ASP A 153 -8.66 2.13 21.56
CA ASP A 153 -8.43 1.20 22.68
C ASP A 153 -9.77 0.73 23.27
N ILE A 154 -10.48 -0.12 22.53
CA ILE A 154 -11.77 -0.72 22.88
C ILE A 154 -11.70 -2.21 22.56
N ALA A 155 -12.07 -3.07 23.51
CA ALA A 155 -12.09 -4.50 23.31
C ALA A 155 -13.14 -4.92 22.26
N GLU A 156 -12.87 -5.98 21.49
CA GLU A 156 -13.80 -6.48 20.46
C GLU A 156 -15.17 -6.86 21.02
N ASP A 157 -15.21 -7.50 22.20
CA ASP A 157 -16.45 -7.84 22.90
C ASP A 157 -17.29 -6.59 23.22
N ASP A 158 -16.64 -5.49 23.59
CA ASP A 158 -17.32 -4.21 23.90
C ASP A 158 -17.82 -3.55 22.62
N LEU A 159 -17.09 -3.65 21.51
CA LEU A 159 -17.55 -3.19 20.21
C LEU A 159 -18.77 -3.98 19.71
N ASP A 160 -18.78 -5.29 19.91
CA ASP A 160 -19.92 -6.13 19.49
C ASP A 160 -21.17 -5.88 20.36
N ARG A 161 -20.99 -5.63 21.65
CA ARG A 161 -22.10 -5.20 22.54
C ARG A 161 -22.64 -3.82 22.15
N LEU A 162 -21.73 -2.89 21.84
CA LEU A 162 -22.09 -1.55 21.38
C LEU A 162 -22.86 -1.64 20.06
N ASP A 163 -22.36 -2.39 19.10
CA ASP A 163 -22.98 -2.64 17.79
C ASP A 163 -24.42 -3.16 17.94
N SER A 164 -24.57 -4.24 18.72
CA SER A 164 -25.88 -4.84 19.01
C SER A 164 -26.83 -3.84 19.67
N TYR A 165 -26.34 -3.01 20.59
CA TYR A 165 -27.14 -1.98 21.27
C TYR A 165 -27.57 -0.86 20.31
N LEU A 166 -26.65 -0.35 19.49
CA LEU A 166 -26.96 0.70 18.50
C LEU A 166 -28.00 0.24 17.48
N VAL A 167 -27.89 -1.01 17.00
CA VAL A 167 -28.88 -1.62 16.09
C VAL A 167 -30.24 -1.77 16.79
N ALA A 168 -30.27 -2.27 18.02
CA ALA A 168 -31.51 -2.50 18.77
C ALA A 168 -32.25 -1.21 19.14
N THR A 169 -31.52 -0.11 19.35
CA THR A 169 -32.08 1.19 19.78
C THR A 169 -32.25 2.19 18.65
N GLY A 170 -31.60 1.96 17.50
CA GLY A 170 -31.61 2.89 16.37
C GLY A 170 -30.90 4.21 16.63
N ILE A 171 -29.95 4.24 17.59
CA ILE A 171 -29.17 5.43 17.91
C ILE A 171 -28.32 5.85 16.72
N ARG A 172 -28.52 7.09 16.26
CA ARG A 172 -27.78 7.73 15.18
C ARG A 172 -27.85 9.24 15.28
N GLY A 173 -26.90 9.93 14.72
CA GLY A 173 -26.82 11.38 14.72
C GLY A 173 -26.11 11.96 15.93
N LYS A 174 -25.35 13.05 15.73
CA LYS A 174 -24.56 13.74 16.78
C LYS A 174 -25.39 14.05 18.04
N ALA A 175 -26.63 14.46 17.87
CA ALA A 175 -27.51 14.77 18.99
C ALA A 175 -27.82 13.57 19.89
N ALA A 176 -27.90 12.36 19.33
CA ALA A 176 -28.12 11.15 20.12
C ALA A 176 -26.82 10.70 20.82
N TRP A 177 -25.66 10.88 20.19
CA TRP A 177 -24.35 10.61 20.78
C TRP A 177 -23.98 11.59 21.90
N SER A 178 -24.44 12.84 21.83
CA SER A 178 -24.19 13.86 22.87
C SER A 178 -25.01 13.68 24.16
N ARG A 179 -26.04 12.83 24.14
CA ARG A 179 -26.93 12.61 25.29
C ARG A 179 -26.62 11.28 25.96
N ARG A 180 -26.90 11.23 27.26
CA ARG A 180 -26.83 9.97 28.00
C ARG A 180 -27.84 8.96 27.46
N TRP A 181 -27.37 7.71 27.29
CA TRP A 181 -28.23 6.61 26.86
C TRP A 181 -28.92 5.98 28.07
N GLY A 182 -30.23 5.90 28.01
CA GLY A 182 -31.05 5.35 29.10
C GLY A 182 -32.12 4.37 28.61
N HIS A 183 -32.20 4.14 27.28
CA HIS A 183 -33.18 3.23 26.73
C HIS A 183 -32.71 1.79 26.83
N MET A 184 -33.54 0.93 27.48
CA MET A 184 -33.30 -0.51 27.59
C MET A 184 -34.07 -1.25 26.50
N PRO A 185 -33.41 -1.96 25.57
CA PRO A 185 -34.10 -2.83 24.62
C PRO A 185 -34.91 -3.94 25.34
N ARG A 186 -35.83 -4.58 24.63
CA ARG A 186 -36.69 -5.64 25.20
C ARG A 186 -35.91 -6.80 25.85
N GLN A 187 -34.72 -7.10 25.38
CA GLN A 187 -33.81 -8.10 25.93
C GLN A 187 -32.90 -7.51 27.02
N LYS A 188 -33.46 -7.16 28.16
CA LYS A 188 -32.82 -6.44 29.25
C LYS A 188 -31.53 -7.08 29.84
N THR A 189 -31.36 -8.39 29.69
CA THR A 189 -30.23 -9.15 30.28
C THR A 189 -28.94 -9.08 29.50
N LEU A 190 -28.96 -8.55 28.27
CA LEU A 190 -27.80 -8.54 27.38
C LEU A 190 -26.96 -7.26 27.47
N TYR A 191 -27.48 -6.20 28.09
CA TYR A 191 -26.84 -4.88 28.04
C TYR A 191 -26.55 -4.32 29.42
N ASP A 192 -25.28 -3.98 29.67
CA ASP A 192 -24.87 -3.16 30.80
C ASP A 192 -24.85 -1.68 30.33
N LEU A 193 -25.88 -0.93 30.77
CA LEU A 193 -26.01 0.49 30.39
C LEU A 193 -24.89 1.36 30.92
N GLU A 194 -24.31 1.02 32.07
CA GLU A 194 -23.22 1.79 32.66
C GLU A 194 -21.93 1.61 31.83
N GLN A 195 -21.67 0.40 31.42
CA GLN A 195 -20.53 0.10 30.53
C GLN A 195 -20.72 0.77 29.15
N LEU A 196 -21.91 0.66 28.56
CA LEU A 196 -22.22 1.32 27.28
C LEU A 196 -22.13 2.84 27.36
N GLU A 197 -22.50 3.43 28.48
CA GLU A 197 -22.38 4.89 28.67
C GLU A 197 -20.91 5.32 28.78
N LYS A 198 -20.07 4.57 29.45
CA LYS A 198 -18.61 4.79 29.51
C LYS A 198 -18.01 4.71 28.09
N LEU A 199 -18.42 3.72 27.29
CA LEU A 199 -17.98 3.58 25.89
C LEU A 199 -18.45 4.76 25.04
N ARG A 200 -19.73 5.17 25.17
CA ARG A 200 -20.26 6.34 24.51
C ARG A 200 -19.45 7.59 24.83
N GLU A 201 -19.17 7.84 26.10
CA GLU A 201 -18.39 9.00 26.53
C GLU A 201 -16.98 8.98 25.97
N LYS A 202 -16.31 7.82 26.01
CA LYS A 202 -14.97 7.64 25.45
C LYS A 202 -14.97 7.93 23.95
N ILE A 203 -15.89 7.31 23.19
CA ILE A 203 -15.98 7.46 21.73
C ILE A 203 -16.36 8.89 21.35
N TYR A 204 -17.35 9.45 22.00
CA TYR A 204 -17.81 10.82 21.73
C TYR A 204 -16.73 11.84 22.09
N GLY A 205 -15.92 11.57 23.13
CA GLY A 205 -14.77 12.37 23.52
C GLY A 205 -13.68 12.43 22.45
N TYR A 206 -13.48 11.36 21.67
CA TYR A 206 -12.57 11.38 20.51
C TYR A 206 -13.16 12.17 19.33
N LEU A 207 -14.44 11.94 19.02
CA LEU A 207 -15.06 12.42 17.80
C LEU A 207 -15.59 13.84 17.88
N GLU A 208 -16.03 14.28 19.04
CA GLU A 208 -16.66 15.61 19.22
C GLU A 208 -15.72 16.77 18.90
N PRO A 209 -14.49 16.84 19.45
CA PRO A 209 -13.56 17.92 19.16
C PRO A 209 -13.22 18.03 17.67
N PHE A 210 -13.10 16.89 16.99
CA PHE A 210 -12.90 16.83 15.55
C PHE A 210 -14.11 17.36 14.78
N ALA A 211 -15.30 16.84 15.08
CA ALA A 211 -16.53 17.24 14.41
C ALA A 211 -16.95 18.70 14.69
N ALA A 212 -16.58 19.25 15.84
CA ALA A 212 -16.87 20.65 16.19
C ALA A 212 -16.17 21.65 15.26
N VAL A 213 -14.97 21.31 14.77
CA VAL A 213 -14.24 22.19 13.83
C VAL A 213 -15.02 22.37 12.52
N PHE A 214 -15.60 21.32 12.00
CA PHE A 214 -16.37 21.36 10.73
C PHE A 214 -17.75 22.02 10.87
N ALA A 215 -18.26 22.19 12.08
CA ALA A 215 -19.49 22.92 12.33
C ALA A 215 -19.29 24.45 12.29
N ARG A 216 -18.06 24.94 12.30
CA ARG A 216 -17.74 26.36 12.27
C ARG A 216 -17.82 26.90 10.85
N LYS A 217 -18.50 28.02 10.65
CA LYS A 217 -18.64 28.69 9.33
C LYS A 217 -17.34 29.28 8.79
N ASP A 218 -16.41 29.60 9.68
CA ASP A 218 -15.12 30.20 9.39
C ASP A 218 -13.95 29.18 9.35
N ALA A 219 -14.26 27.89 9.46
CA ALA A 219 -13.27 26.82 9.46
C ALA A 219 -12.50 26.77 8.14
N ARG A 220 -11.18 26.69 8.24
CA ARG A 220 -10.28 26.51 7.09
C ARG A 220 -9.88 25.05 6.98
N VAL A 221 -9.44 24.65 5.80
CA VAL A 221 -8.89 23.30 5.56
C VAL A 221 -7.75 22.97 6.55
N SER A 222 -6.90 23.96 6.88
CA SER A 222 -5.84 23.82 7.87
C SER A 222 -6.33 23.46 9.27
N ASP A 223 -7.52 23.97 9.65
CA ASP A 223 -8.11 23.67 10.97
C ASP A 223 -8.63 22.23 10.99
N GLY A 224 -9.24 21.79 9.89
CA GLY A 224 -9.66 20.39 9.71
C GLY A 224 -8.51 19.40 9.75
N ILE A 225 -7.40 19.71 9.05
CA ILE A 225 -6.19 18.87 9.08
C ILE A 225 -5.60 18.79 10.49
N ARG A 226 -5.53 19.92 11.21
CA ARG A 226 -5.05 19.94 12.59
C ARG A 226 -5.95 19.14 13.53
N ALA A 227 -7.25 19.27 13.39
CA ALA A 227 -8.22 18.50 14.18
C ALA A 227 -8.11 16.99 13.88
N LEU A 228 -7.94 16.61 12.61
CA LEU A 228 -7.70 15.23 12.22
C LEU A 228 -6.39 14.68 12.82
N TYR A 229 -5.31 15.45 12.77
CA TYR A 229 -4.05 15.05 13.41
C TYR A 229 -4.22 14.85 14.92
N GLN A 230 -4.93 15.76 15.60
CA GLN A 230 -5.23 15.62 17.03
C GLN A 230 -6.06 14.38 17.32
N LEU A 231 -7.10 14.08 16.52
CA LEU A 231 -7.88 12.86 16.65
C LEU A 231 -6.99 11.62 16.54
N LEU A 232 -6.17 11.53 15.48
CA LEU A 232 -5.31 10.36 15.23
C LEU A 232 -4.20 10.17 16.27
N THR A 233 -3.79 11.23 16.98
CA THR A 233 -2.78 11.13 18.05
C THR A 233 -3.37 10.74 19.40
N GLN A 234 -4.70 10.74 19.55
CA GLN A 234 -5.41 10.31 20.76
C GLN A 234 -5.86 8.84 20.71
N LEU A 235 -5.85 8.23 19.52
CA LEU A 235 -6.20 6.82 19.30
C LEU A 235 -5.04 5.89 19.65
#